data_996fbad4b7ef84fc483e76eb8f972893
#
_entry.id   996fbad4b7ef84fc483e76eb8f972893
#
_cell.length_a   1.000
_cell.length_b   1.000
_cell.length_c   1.000
_cell.angle_alpha   90.00
_cell.angle_beta   90.00
_cell.angle_gamma   90.00
#
_symmetry.space_group_name_H-M   'P 1'
#
loop_
_entity.id
_entity.type
_entity.pdbx_description
1 polymer ?
#
loop_
_entity_poly.entity_id
_entity_poly.type
_entity_poly.pdbx_seq_one_letter_code
_entity_poly.pdbx_strand_id
1 'polypeptide(L)'
;FMKECMAYTKRRVRVIVRGDSGFFSGELLDYLESVSAGYLIKVKLKGLVGLLEGQKWESAVGSEGWEQADFMHQCGTWNRARRFVAVRKLIKIERKLLDIPVYEYFCYVTTEGLSPIEAHRSYGKRATCETWIEECKSQMNAGHLRTGEFWANAALFQCAVLAYNLLKWMALLTGGTVQQWEVKTMRLWLIRVAGKLTRGSRQLVLKLPEKFLHQEEWRVWEAMSLNVTFA
;
A
#
# COMPACT_ATOMS: atom_id res chain seq x y z
N PHE A 1 1.15 -7.30 17.10
CA PHE A 1 1.58 -6.87 15.76
C PHE A 1 1.95 -5.38 15.72
N MET A 2 1.00 -4.42 15.95
CA MET A 2 1.32 -2.98 15.89
C MET A 2 2.42 -2.57 16.86
N LYS A 3 2.41 -3.06 18.10
CA LYS A 3 3.47 -2.84 19.10
C LYS A 3 4.83 -3.31 18.60
N GLU A 4 4.90 -4.47 17.98
CA GLU A 4 6.11 -5.03 17.39
C GLU A 4 6.60 -4.18 16.22
N CYS A 5 5.71 -3.82 15.27
CA CYS A 5 6.06 -2.92 14.16
C CYS A 5 6.63 -1.59 14.65
N MET A 6 6.02 -0.99 15.68
CA MET A 6 6.47 0.28 16.24
C MET A 6 7.83 0.16 16.97
N ALA A 7 8.16 -1.01 17.53
CA ALA A 7 9.45 -1.25 18.16
C ALA A 7 10.62 -1.21 17.17
N TYR A 8 10.40 -1.55 15.91
CA TYR A 8 11.43 -1.49 14.85
C TYR A 8 11.58 -0.12 14.21
N THR A 9 10.64 0.80 14.44
CA THR A 9 10.76 2.17 13.90
C THR A 9 11.71 3.01 14.74
N LYS A 10 12.73 3.58 14.10
CA LYS A 10 13.64 4.51 14.78
C LYS A 10 12.85 5.76 15.19
N ARG A 11 13.00 6.25 16.43
CA ARG A 11 12.30 7.40 17.00
C ARG A 11 12.35 8.70 16.17
N ARG A 12 13.22 8.74 15.15
CA ARG A 12 13.40 9.93 14.26
C ARG A 12 12.48 9.92 13.03
N VAL A 13 11.69 8.87 12.83
CA VAL A 13 10.82 8.73 11.67
C VAL A 13 9.38 8.96 12.11
N ARG A 14 8.69 9.89 11.46
CA ARG A 14 7.25 10.06 11.65
C ARG A 14 6.51 8.87 11.03
N VAL A 15 5.76 8.15 11.85
CA VAL A 15 4.95 7.01 11.43
C VAL A 15 3.51 7.47 11.23
N ILE A 16 2.94 7.13 10.08
CA ILE A 16 1.51 7.34 9.78
C ILE A 16 0.90 6.01 9.43
N VAL A 17 -0.08 5.57 10.21
CA VAL A 17 -0.80 4.32 10.00
C VAL A 17 -2.02 4.57 9.13
N ARG A 18 -2.10 3.90 7.98
CA ARG A 18 -3.29 3.86 7.13
C ARG A 18 -3.98 2.53 7.26
N GLY A 19 -5.20 2.53 7.74
CA GLY A 19 -5.97 1.32 8.01
C GLY A 19 -7.34 1.32 7.31
N ASP A 20 -7.83 0.13 6.99
CA ASP A 20 -9.20 -0.02 6.55
C ASP A 20 -10.19 0.05 7.73
N SER A 21 -11.44 -0.12 7.43
CA SER A 21 -12.50 -0.06 8.42
C SER A 21 -12.46 -1.19 9.48
N GLY A 22 -11.67 -2.23 9.25
CA GLY A 22 -11.41 -3.29 10.22
C GLY A 22 -10.52 -2.83 11.39
N PHE A 23 -9.73 -1.77 11.16
CA PHE A 23 -8.89 -1.15 12.18
C PHE A 23 -9.57 0.02 12.93
N PHE A 24 -10.84 0.28 12.68
CA PHE A 24 -11.58 1.34 13.32
C PHE A 24 -11.98 0.93 14.75
N SER A 25 -11.10 1.11 15.71
CA SER A 25 -11.31 0.81 17.12
C SER A 25 -10.72 1.89 18.03
N GLY A 26 -11.45 2.27 19.08
CA GLY A 26 -10.98 3.28 20.05
C GLY A 26 -9.66 2.89 20.70
N GLU A 27 -9.51 1.62 21.05
CA GLU A 27 -8.31 1.06 21.68
C GLU A 27 -7.06 1.22 20.80
N LEU A 28 -7.19 0.93 19.49
CA LEU A 28 -6.08 1.12 18.55
C LEU A 28 -5.73 2.61 18.40
N LEU A 29 -6.74 3.48 18.31
CA LEU A 29 -6.52 4.92 18.17
C LEU A 29 -5.86 5.48 19.43
N ASP A 30 -6.30 5.09 20.63
CA ASP A 30 -5.65 5.48 21.89
C ASP A 30 -4.18 5.02 21.94
N TYR A 31 -3.90 3.79 21.51
CA TYR A 31 -2.54 3.29 21.43
C TYR A 31 -1.67 4.11 20.46
N LEU A 32 -2.15 4.38 19.22
CA LEU A 32 -1.40 5.15 18.23
C LEU A 32 -1.10 6.57 18.74
N GLU A 33 -2.07 7.20 19.38
CA GLU A 33 -1.89 8.52 20.00
C GLU A 33 -0.90 8.48 21.16
N SER A 34 -0.90 7.42 21.97
CA SER A 34 0.05 7.26 23.10
C SER A 34 1.49 7.14 22.64
N VAL A 35 1.74 6.62 21.43
CA VAL A 35 3.08 6.49 20.84
C VAL A 35 3.40 7.62 19.84
N SER A 36 2.56 8.66 19.78
CA SER A 36 2.69 9.81 18.86
C SER A 36 2.74 9.40 17.38
N ALA A 37 2.07 8.31 17.02
CA ALA A 37 1.89 7.92 15.63
C ALA A 37 0.68 8.63 15.01
N GLY A 38 0.85 9.15 13.79
CA GLY A 38 -0.27 9.64 13.00
C GLY A 38 -1.11 8.49 12.45
N TYR A 39 -2.36 8.78 12.13
CA TYR A 39 -3.22 7.79 11.48
C TYR A 39 -4.22 8.42 10.52
N LEU A 40 -4.65 7.58 9.56
CA LEU A 40 -5.75 7.83 8.64
C LEU A 40 -6.49 6.50 8.44
N ILE A 41 -7.61 6.33 9.12
CA ILE A 41 -8.35 5.07 9.19
C ILE A 41 -9.78 5.27 8.68
N LYS A 42 -10.23 4.37 7.78
CA LYS A 42 -11.59 4.41 7.25
C LYS A 42 -12.59 4.12 8.36
N VAL A 43 -13.62 4.96 8.45
CA VAL A 43 -14.65 4.86 9.50
C VAL A 43 -15.61 3.72 9.20
N LYS A 44 -15.97 2.97 10.27
CA LYS A 44 -17.03 1.96 10.27
C LYS A 44 -17.95 2.22 11.44
N LEU A 45 -19.01 2.97 11.18
CA LEU A 45 -20.04 3.28 12.18
C LEU A 45 -21.42 2.82 11.71
N LYS A 46 -22.19 2.24 12.62
CA LYS A 46 -23.62 2.04 12.38
C LYS A 46 -24.30 3.43 12.33
N GLY A 47 -25.07 3.70 11.28
CA GLY A 47 -25.68 5.01 11.07
C GLY A 47 -24.76 6.11 10.56
N LEU A 48 -23.59 5.75 9.99
CA LEU A 48 -22.62 6.72 9.44
C LEU A 48 -23.25 7.67 8.42
N VAL A 49 -24.14 7.18 7.53
CA VAL A 49 -24.78 8.01 6.51
C VAL A 49 -25.61 9.10 7.17
N GLY A 50 -26.44 8.78 8.15
CA GLY A 50 -27.24 9.77 8.88
C GLY A 50 -26.38 10.80 9.64
N LEU A 51 -25.23 10.37 10.19
CA LEU A 51 -24.26 11.28 10.80
C LEU A 51 -23.68 12.26 9.76
N LEU A 52 -23.39 11.78 8.55
CA LEU A 52 -22.79 12.56 7.47
C LEU A 52 -23.81 13.49 6.81
N GLU A 53 -25.05 13.09 6.66
CA GLU A 53 -26.13 13.94 6.14
C GLU A 53 -26.37 15.18 7.01
N GLY A 54 -26.15 15.07 8.31
CA GLY A 54 -26.25 16.20 9.26
C GLY A 54 -25.02 17.14 9.27
N GLN A 55 -23.97 16.88 8.49
CA GLN A 55 -22.79 17.72 8.48
C GLN A 55 -22.92 18.89 7.50
N LYS A 56 -22.12 19.93 7.72
CA LYS A 56 -21.97 21.04 6.78
C LYS A 56 -20.99 20.62 5.68
N TRP A 57 -21.49 20.60 4.45
CA TRP A 57 -20.70 20.24 3.26
C TRP A 57 -20.24 21.48 2.50
N GLU A 58 -19.00 21.48 2.06
CA GLU A 58 -18.39 22.53 1.28
C GLU A 58 -17.77 21.94 0.00
N SER A 59 -17.77 22.69 -1.10
CA SER A 59 -17.12 22.26 -2.34
C SER A 59 -15.62 22.00 -2.10
N ALA A 60 -15.11 20.86 -2.57
CA ALA A 60 -13.70 20.53 -2.43
C ALA A 60 -12.86 21.33 -3.45
N VAL A 61 -11.95 22.16 -2.96
CA VAL A 61 -11.10 23.00 -3.82
C VAL A 61 -10.24 22.11 -4.75
N GLY A 62 -10.25 22.41 -6.04
CA GLY A 62 -9.49 21.67 -7.05
C GLY A 62 -10.00 20.24 -7.32
N SER A 63 -11.27 19.95 -7.01
CA SER A 63 -11.88 18.64 -7.19
C SER A 63 -13.35 18.80 -7.58
N GLU A 64 -13.60 19.09 -8.86
CA GLU A 64 -14.96 19.29 -9.38
C GLU A 64 -15.86 18.08 -9.09
N GLY A 65 -17.09 18.36 -8.64
CA GLY A 65 -18.08 17.34 -8.29
C GLY A 65 -17.85 16.63 -6.95
N TRP A 66 -16.84 17.05 -6.16
CA TRP A 66 -16.61 16.56 -4.81
C TRP A 66 -16.97 17.62 -3.77
N GLU A 67 -17.60 17.19 -2.71
CA GLU A 67 -17.84 17.99 -1.51
C GLU A 67 -17.14 17.37 -0.32
N GLN A 68 -16.76 18.19 0.67
CA GLN A 68 -15.98 17.80 1.81
C GLN A 68 -16.59 18.33 3.13
N ALA A 69 -16.37 17.60 4.21
CA ALA A 69 -16.74 17.99 5.56
C ALA A 69 -15.62 17.62 6.54
N ASP A 70 -15.41 18.48 7.54
CA ASP A 70 -14.40 18.33 8.59
C ASP A 70 -15.07 18.63 9.93
N PHE A 71 -15.09 17.65 10.84
CA PHE A 71 -15.81 17.78 12.10
C PHE A 71 -15.22 16.93 13.21
N MET A 72 -15.52 17.32 14.44
CA MET A 72 -15.20 16.51 15.62
C MET A 72 -16.36 15.60 15.96
N HIS A 73 -16.06 14.31 16.19
CA HIS A 73 -17.08 13.34 16.63
C HIS A 73 -16.54 12.41 17.70
N GLN A 74 -17.39 12.12 18.68
CA GLN A 74 -17.11 11.15 19.73
C GLN A 74 -18.04 9.95 19.59
N CYS A 75 -17.46 8.78 19.31
CA CYS A 75 -18.22 7.53 19.35
C CYS A 75 -18.58 7.17 20.80
N GLY A 76 -19.71 6.54 21.01
CA GLY A 76 -20.28 6.31 22.36
C GLY A 76 -19.37 5.55 23.35
N THR A 77 -18.42 4.77 22.84
CA THR A 77 -17.45 4.02 23.66
C THR A 77 -16.11 4.74 23.84
N TRP A 78 -15.93 5.90 23.20
CA TRP A 78 -14.68 6.64 23.25
C TRP A 78 -14.66 7.64 24.41
N ASN A 79 -13.49 7.81 25.00
CA ASN A 79 -13.26 8.77 26.11
C ASN A 79 -13.07 10.21 25.61
N ARG A 80 -12.92 10.43 24.31
CA ARG A 80 -12.76 11.77 23.70
C ARG A 80 -13.26 11.84 22.26
N ALA A 81 -13.58 13.06 21.83
CA ALA A 81 -13.86 13.34 20.44
C ALA A 81 -12.58 13.29 19.60
N ARG A 82 -12.69 12.83 18.35
CA ARG A 82 -11.61 12.81 17.36
C ARG A 82 -12.04 13.51 16.09
N ARG A 83 -11.06 13.95 15.31
CA ARG A 83 -11.29 14.61 14.03
C ARG A 83 -11.71 13.58 12.98
N PHE A 84 -12.88 13.83 12.39
CA PHE A 84 -13.43 13.11 11.26
C PHE A 84 -13.37 14.00 10.03
N VAL A 85 -12.90 13.43 8.93
CA VAL A 85 -12.90 14.07 7.62
C VAL A 85 -13.71 13.21 6.66
N ALA A 86 -14.57 13.83 5.90
CA ALA A 86 -15.43 13.13 4.97
C ALA A 86 -15.45 13.83 3.61
N VAL A 87 -15.60 13.03 2.57
CA VAL A 87 -15.88 13.52 1.22
C VAL A 87 -17.08 12.77 0.66
N ARG A 88 -17.84 13.46 -0.21
CA ARG A 88 -18.92 12.84 -0.97
C ARG A 88 -18.90 13.25 -2.43
N LYS A 89 -19.40 12.38 -3.27
CA LYS A 89 -19.56 12.62 -4.71
C LYS A 89 -20.97 12.27 -5.14
N LEU A 90 -21.57 13.13 -5.93
CA LEU A 90 -22.88 12.85 -6.53
C LEU A 90 -22.74 11.71 -7.55
N ILE A 91 -23.48 10.60 -7.35
CA ILE A 91 -23.51 9.47 -8.29
C ILE A 91 -24.62 9.67 -9.33
N LYS A 92 -25.82 9.95 -8.86
CA LYS A 92 -27.01 10.08 -9.69
C LYS A 92 -28.08 10.92 -8.99
N ILE A 93 -29.03 11.38 -9.77
CA ILE A 93 -30.27 11.97 -9.23
C ILE A 93 -31.39 10.95 -9.49
N GLU A 94 -32.01 10.44 -8.42
CA GLU A 94 -33.18 9.57 -8.53
C GLU A 94 -34.41 10.44 -8.81
N ARG A 95 -34.94 10.30 -10.03
CA ARG A 95 -36.21 10.94 -10.44
C ARG A 95 -37.37 10.11 -9.93
N LYS A 96 -37.87 10.49 -8.75
CA LYS A 96 -39.18 10.04 -8.22
C LYS A 96 -40.13 11.23 -8.21
N LEU A 97 -40.99 11.36 -7.22
CA LEU A 97 -41.84 12.56 -7.05
C LEU A 97 -41.00 13.82 -6.76
N LEU A 98 -39.79 13.67 -6.26
CA LEU A 98 -38.77 14.71 -6.01
C LEU A 98 -37.44 14.21 -6.54
N ASP A 99 -36.64 15.11 -7.13
CA ASP A 99 -35.26 14.80 -7.53
C ASP A 99 -34.41 14.65 -6.28
N ILE A 100 -34.09 13.41 -5.92
CA ILE A 100 -33.28 13.08 -4.71
C ILE A 100 -31.85 12.82 -5.15
N PRO A 101 -30.87 13.61 -4.70
CA PRO A 101 -29.47 13.35 -5.00
C PRO A 101 -28.99 12.12 -4.20
N VAL A 102 -28.31 11.22 -4.90
CA VAL A 102 -27.66 10.04 -4.30
C VAL A 102 -26.17 10.26 -4.28
N TYR A 103 -25.60 10.29 -3.09
CA TYR A 103 -24.17 10.51 -2.86
C TYR A 103 -23.46 9.23 -2.47
N GLU A 104 -22.23 9.09 -2.92
CA GLU A 104 -21.26 8.16 -2.36
C GLU A 104 -20.42 8.87 -1.30
N TYR A 105 -20.32 8.29 -0.11
CA TYR A 105 -19.64 8.86 1.04
C TYR A 105 -18.37 8.11 1.39
N PHE A 106 -17.31 8.84 1.68
CA PHE A 106 -16.07 8.33 2.25
C PHE A 106 -15.75 9.11 3.51
N CYS A 107 -15.52 8.40 4.61
CA CYS A 107 -15.24 9.03 5.91
C CYS A 107 -14.04 8.38 6.58
N TYR A 108 -13.20 9.21 7.16
CA TYR A 108 -11.96 8.80 7.84
C TYR A 108 -11.84 9.49 9.19
N VAL A 109 -11.23 8.80 10.15
CA VAL A 109 -10.73 9.39 11.38
C VAL A 109 -9.23 9.61 11.23
N THR A 110 -8.72 10.79 11.63
CA THR A 110 -7.33 11.16 11.37
C THR A 110 -6.75 12.14 12.39
N THR A 111 -5.45 12.02 12.63
CA THR A 111 -4.62 13.03 13.32
C THR A 111 -3.87 13.94 12.35
N GLU A 112 -3.94 13.65 11.04
CA GLU A 112 -3.20 14.40 10.04
C GLU A 112 -3.89 15.74 9.71
N GLY A 113 -3.09 16.81 9.54
CA GLY A 113 -3.57 18.16 9.19
C GLY A 113 -4.00 18.33 7.73
N LEU A 114 -4.30 17.24 7.01
CA LEU A 114 -4.75 17.27 5.62
C LEU A 114 -6.19 17.77 5.51
N SER A 115 -6.53 18.44 4.41
CA SER A 115 -7.94 18.69 4.05
C SER A 115 -8.66 17.37 3.79
N PRO A 116 -10.00 17.31 3.89
CA PRO A 116 -10.73 16.05 3.69
C PRO A 116 -10.47 15.41 2.33
N ILE A 117 -10.37 16.21 1.27
CA ILE A 117 -10.10 15.69 -0.08
C ILE A 117 -8.65 15.18 -0.23
N GLU A 118 -7.69 15.83 0.42
CA GLU A 118 -6.29 15.34 0.46
C GLU A 118 -6.17 14.07 1.27
N ALA A 119 -6.90 13.97 2.39
CA ALA A 119 -6.97 12.75 3.19
C ALA A 119 -7.54 11.59 2.36
N HIS A 120 -8.61 11.82 1.60
CA HIS A 120 -9.18 10.82 0.69
C HIS A 120 -8.17 10.36 -0.37
N ARG A 121 -7.48 11.29 -1.03
CA ARG A 121 -6.42 10.98 -2.00
C ARG A 121 -5.23 10.24 -1.35
N SER A 122 -4.83 10.65 -0.16
CA SER A 122 -3.77 9.99 0.62
C SER A 122 -4.17 8.57 1.03
N TYR A 123 -5.44 8.37 1.40
CA TYR A 123 -5.97 7.05 1.70
C TYR A 123 -5.97 6.13 0.47
N GLY A 124 -6.30 6.65 -0.70
CA GLY A 124 -6.28 5.92 -1.97
C GLY A 124 -4.90 5.27 -2.27
N LYS A 125 -3.81 5.89 -1.83
CA LYS A 125 -2.45 5.31 -1.94
C LYS A 125 -2.28 4.01 -1.12
N ARG A 126 -3.20 3.65 -0.23
CA ARG A 126 -3.22 2.36 0.46
C ARG A 126 -3.47 1.20 -0.52
N ALA A 127 -4.21 1.42 -1.59
CA ALA A 127 -4.50 0.41 -2.60
C ALA A 127 -3.21 -0.19 -3.23
N THR A 128 -2.08 0.55 -3.21
CA THR A 128 -0.79 0.02 -3.66
C THR A 128 -0.31 -1.18 -2.84
N CYS A 129 -0.64 -1.26 -1.54
CA CYS A 129 -0.33 -2.44 -0.72
C CYS A 129 -1.09 -3.68 -1.20
N GLU A 130 -2.35 -3.52 -1.60
CA GLU A 130 -3.18 -4.62 -2.13
C GLU A 130 -2.61 -5.12 -3.46
N THR A 131 -2.13 -4.22 -4.32
CA THR A 131 -1.44 -4.58 -5.56
C THR A 131 -0.15 -5.38 -5.27
N TRP A 132 0.65 -4.96 -4.31
CA TRP A 132 1.89 -5.68 -3.96
C TRP A 132 1.62 -7.05 -3.33
N ILE A 133 0.58 -7.16 -2.50
CA ILE A 133 0.13 -8.45 -1.95
C ILE A 133 -0.34 -9.36 -3.08
N GLU A 134 -1.09 -8.83 -4.04
CA GLU A 134 -1.56 -9.57 -5.20
C GLU A 134 -0.38 -10.03 -6.08
N GLU A 135 0.56 -9.16 -6.40
CA GLU A 135 1.78 -9.52 -7.12
C GLU A 135 2.55 -10.65 -6.41
N CYS A 136 2.72 -10.56 -5.09
CA CYS A 136 3.40 -11.59 -4.31
C CYS A 136 2.64 -12.92 -4.35
N LYS A 137 1.33 -12.89 -4.18
CA LYS A 137 0.49 -14.10 -4.19
C LYS A 137 0.46 -14.77 -5.57
N SER A 138 0.24 -14.00 -6.64
CA SER A 138 0.05 -14.53 -7.99
C SER A 138 1.36 -14.73 -8.74
N GLN A 139 2.31 -13.79 -8.64
CA GLN A 139 3.53 -13.80 -9.45
C GLN A 139 4.71 -14.52 -8.79
N MET A 140 4.73 -14.58 -7.45
CA MET A 140 5.71 -15.35 -6.66
C MET A 140 5.17 -16.69 -6.16
N ASN A 141 3.94 -17.04 -6.57
CA ASN A 141 3.25 -18.27 -6.17
C ASN A 141 3.01 -18.41 -4.65
N ALA A 142 3.07 -17.31 -3.89
CA ALA A 142 2.88 -17.33 -2.45
C ALA A 142 1.42 -17.65 -2.03
N GLY A 143 0.46 -17.55 -2.96
CA GLY A 143 -0.94 -17.93 -2.76
C GLY A 143 -1.23 -19.42 -2.97
N HIS A 144 -0.25 -20.21 -3.46
CA HIS A 144 -0.45 -21.61 -3.87
C HIS A 144 0.55 -22.58 -3.21
N LEU A 145 0.85 -22.34 -1.94
CA LEU A 145 1.71 -23.24 -1.16
C LEU A 145 0.94 -24.52 -0.82
N ARG A 146 1.46 -25.67 -1.26
CA ARG A 146 0.75 -26.95 -1.18
C ARG A 146 1.55 -28.01 -0.42
N THR A 147 2.02 -27.70 0.76
CA THR A 147 2.50 -28.74 1.67
C THR A 147 1.39 -29.09 2.66
N GLY A 148 1.38 -30.32 3.17
CA GLY A 148 0.46 -30.72 4.24
C GLY A 148 0.80 -30.09 5.60
N GLU A 149 1.94 -29.39 5.70
CA GLU A 149 2.51 -28.90 6.95
C GLU A 149 2.43 -27.39 7.06
N PHE A 150 1.80 -26.87 8.13
CA PHE A 150 1.64 -25.43 8.37
C PHE A 150 2.98 -24.67 8.41
N TRP A 151 3.96 -25.21 9.15
CA TRP A 151 5.26 -24.54 9.30
C TRP A 151 6.10 -24.56 8.01
N ALA A 152 6.00 -25.60 7.20
CA ALA A 152 6.62 -25.65 5.89
C ALA A 152 5.99 -24.61 4.94
N ASN A 153 4.67 -24.47 4.95
CA ASN A 153 3.98 -23.42 4.20
C ASN A 153 4.37 -22.02 4.67
N ALA A 154 4.48 -21.79 5.98
CA ALA A 154 4.93 -20.53 6.54
C ALA A 154 6.35 -20.18 6.10
N ALA A 155 7.29 -21.14 6.12
CA ALA A 155 8.66 -20.94 5.65
C ALA A 155 8.71 -20.61 4.15
N LEU A 156 7.99 -21.36 3.30
CA LEU A 156 7.92 -21.09 1.88
C LEU A 156 7.29 -19.72 1.57
N PHE A 157 6.27 -19.33 2.33
CA PHE A 157 5.68 -18.00 2.22
C PHE A 157 6.71 -16.91 2.51
N GLN A 158 7.48 -17.04 3.59
CA GLN A 158 8.54 -16.08 3.91
C GLN A 158 9.63 -16.04 2.84
N CYS A 159 10.01 -17.17 2.25
CA CYS A 159 10.94 -17.21 1.12
C CYS A 159 10.37 -16.46 -0.11
N ALA A 160 9.09 -16.62 -0.40
CA ALA A 160 8.43 -15.89 -1.51
C ALA A 160 8.40 -14.38 -1.26
N VAL A 161 8.08 -13.96 -0.03
CA VAL A 161 8.10 -12.54 0.37
C VAL A 161 9.52 -11.95 0.29
N LEU A 162 10.53 -12.69 0.75
CA LEU A 162 11.93 -12.26 0.65
C LEU A 162 12.36 -12.10 -0.80
N ALA A 163 12.07 -13.08 -1.66
CA ALA A 163 12.39 -13.02 -3.07
C ALA A 163 11.67 -11.86 -3.78
N TYR A 164 10.40 -11.61 -3.43
CA TYR A 164 9.65 -10.45 -3.92
C TYR A 164 10.34 -9.13 -3.54
N ASN A 165 10.69 -8.97 -2.25
CA ASN A 165 11.34 -7.76 -1.75
C ASN A 165 12.70 -7.53 -2.40
N LEU A 166 13.50 -8.60 -2.60
CA LEU A 166 14.78 -8.50 -3.29
C LEU A 166 14.61 -8.01 -4.73
N LEU A 167 13.66 -8.54 -5.49
CA LEU A 167 13.40 -8.10 -6.85
C LEU A 167 12.93 -6.64 -6.90
N LYS A 168 12.01 -6.24 -6.02
CA LYS A 168 11.58 -4.84 -5.95
C LYS A 168 12.70 -3.90 -5.53
N TRP A 169 13.55 -4.33 -4.60
CA TRP A 169 14.72 -3.54 -4.21
C TRP A 169 15.71 -3.39 -5.36
N MET A 170 15.99 -4.46 -6.09
CA MET A 170 16.83 -4.39 -7.28
C MET A 170 16.23 -3.48 -8.36
N ALA A 171 14.91 -3.50 -8.56
CA ALA A 171 14.23 -2.57 -9.45
C ALA A 171 14.44 -1.11 -9.03
N LEU A 172 14.36 -0.81 -7.74
CA LEU A 172 14.61 0.53 -7.21
C LEU A 172 16.07 0.98 -7.43
N LEU A 173 17.03 0.09 -7.23
CA LEU A 173 18.45 0.37 -7.46
C LEU A 173 18.76 0.58 -8.94
N THR A 174 18.14 -0.18 -9.83
CA THR A 174 18.33 -0.04 -11.29
C THR A 174 17.75 1.27 -11.80
N GLY A 175 16.65 1.73 -11.25
CA GLY A 175 16.03 2.98 -11.64
C GLY A 175 15.27 2.91 -12.97
N GLY A 176 14.96 4.08 -13.54
CA GLY A 176 14.32 4.22 -14.84
C GLY A 176 12.98 3.49 -14.96
N THR A 177 12.74 2.88 -16.11
CA THR A 177 11.51 2.14 -16.40
C THR A 177 11.37 0.87 -15.57
N VAL A 178 12.49 0.26 -15.13
CA VAL A 178 12.50 -1.00 -14.37
C VAL A 178 11.79 -0.88 -13.03
N GLN A 179 11.79 0.32 -12.42
CA GLN A 179 11.07 0.56 -11.16
C GLN A 179 9.56 0.30 -11.27
N GLN A 180 9.01 0.49 -12.46
CA GLN A 180 7.58 0.31 -12.72
C GLN A 180 7.22 -1.11 -13.15
N TRP A 181 8.21 -1.97 -13.38
CA TRP A 181 7.95 -3.33 -13.82
C TRP A 181 7.37 -4.18 -12.70
N GLU A 182 6.40 -5.00 -13.07
CA GLU A 182 5.94 -6.08 -12.22
C GLU A 182 7.04 -7.15 -12.07
N VAL A 183 7.00 -7.86 -10.94
CA VAL A 183 7.98 -8.92 -10.65
C VAL A 183 8.01 -10.00 -11.73
N LYS A 184 6.85 -10.34 -12.30
CA LYS A 184 6.72 -11.27 -13.43
C LYS A 184 7.54 -10.79 -14.65
N THR A 185 7.49 -9.51 -14.97
CA THR A 185 8.24 -8.89 -16.07
C THR A 185 9.74 -8.91 -15.80
N MET A 186 10.17 -8.56 -14.59
CA MET A 186 11.56 -8.64 -14.19
C MET A 186 12.12 -10.06 -14.30
N ARG A 187 11.37 -11.06 -13.83
CA ARG A 187 11.76 -12.47 -13.95
C ARG A 187 11.90 -12.89 -15.40
N LEU A 188 11.00 -12.44 -16.29
CA LEU A 188 11.02 -12.81 -17.70
C LEU A 188 12.21 -12.17 -18.42
N TRP A 189 12.48 -10.91 -18.19
CA TRP A 189 13.41 -10.13 -18.99
C TRP A 189 14.82 -10.00 -18.41
N LEU A 190 14.97 -10.15 -17.08
CA LEU A 190 16.26 -10.04 -16.42
C LEU A 190 16.81 -11.38 -15.89
N ILE A 191 15.93 -12.31 -15.49
CA ILE A 191 16.38 -13.60 -14.92
C ILE A 191 16.29 -14.75 -15.93
N ARG A 192 15.20 -14.82 -16.71
CA ARG A 192 15.00 -15.90 -17.70
C ARG A 192 15.68 -15.59 -19.05
N VAL A 193 16.87 -15.00 -19.00
CA VAL A 193 17.68 -14.77 -20.21
C VAL A 193 18.39 -16.05 -20.57
N ALA A 194 18.37 -16.41 -21.86
CA ALA A 194 19.10 -17.56 -22.34
C ALA A 194 20.61 -17.38 -22.10
N GLY A 195 21.29 -18.42 -21.66
CA GLY A 195 22.73 -18.36 -21.38
C GLY A 195 23.39 -19.72 -21.51
N LYS A 196 24.69 -19.71 -21.81
CA LYS A 196 25.54 -20.91 -21.84
C LYS A 196 26.49 -20.89 -20.66
N LEU A 197 26.36 -21.88 -19.78
CA LEU A 197 27.30 -22.06 -18.68
C LEU A 197 28.52 -22.85 -19.18
N THR A 198 29.71 -22.24 -19.06
CA THR A 198 30.99 -22.89 -19.42
C THR A 198 31.88 -22.99 -18.19
N ARG A 199 32.60 -24.11 -18.09
CA ARG A 199 33.57 -24.36 -17.00
C ARG A 199 34.97 -24.40 -17.59
N GLY A 200 35.89 -23.62 -17.09
CA GLY A 200 37.29 -23.61 -17.47
C GLY A 200 38.16 -22.96 -16.42
N SER A 201 39.41 -23.38 -16.29
CA SER A 201 40.41 -22.77 -15.39
C SER A 201 39.92 -22.51 -13.96
N ARG A 202 39.15 -23.44 -13.37
CA ARG A 202 38.51 -23.35 -12.03
C ARG A 202 37.44 -22.26 -11.92
N GLN A 203 36.98 -21.70 -13.03
CA GLN A 203 35.93 -20.67 -13.08
C GLN A 203 34.69 -21.21 -13.77
N LEU A 204 33.54 -20.73 -13.31
CA LEU A 204 32.26 -20.93 -13.94
C LEU A 204 31.89 -19.63 -14.64
N VAL A 205 31.74 -19.67 -15.95
CA VAL A 205 31.44 -18.50 -16.77
C VAL A 205 30.09 -18.65 -17.42
N LEU A 206 29.18 -17.71 -17.12
CA LEU A 206 27.89 -17.59 -17.80
C LEU A 206 28.05 -16.68 -19.02
N LYS A 207 27.90 -17.24 -20.20
CA LYS A 207 27.90 -16.49 -21.45
C LYS A 207 26.47 -16.17 -21.85
N LEU A 208 26.15 -14.91 -21.99
CA LEU A 208 24.87 -14.42 -22.49
C LEU A 208 24.95 -14.15 -24.00
N PRO A 209 23.81 -14.09 -24.73
CA PRO A 209 23.79 -13.65 -26.12
C PRO A 209 24.33 -12.23 -26.25
N GLU A 210 24.98 -11.91 -27.39
CA GLU A 210 25.45 -10.57 -27.66
C GLU A 210 24.36 -9.51 -27.72
N LYS A 211 23.15 -9.94 -28.17
CA LYS A 211 21.96 -9.09 -28.22
C LYS A 211 20.75 -9.85 -27.71
N PHE A 212 20.03 -9.23 -26.80
CA PHE A 212 18.73 -9.69 -26.29
C PHE A 212 17.86 -8.51 -25.86
N LEU A 213 16.58 -8.76 -25.74
CA LEU A 213 15.62 -7.74 -25.33
C LEU A 213 15.96 -7.24 -23.91
N HIS A 214 15.93 -5.92 -23.69
CA HIS A 214 16.27 -5.28 -22.41
C HIS A 214 17.72 -5.50 -21.95
N GLN A 215 18.65 -5.62 -22.87
CA GLN A 215 20.08 -5.79 -22.56
C GLN A 215 20.66 -4.61 -21.78
N GLU A 216 20.23 -3.37 -22.08
CA GLU A 216 20.72 -2.18 -21.37
C GLU A 216 20.27 -2.15 -19.93
N GLU A 217 18.99 -2.44 -19.67
CA GLU A 217 18.44 -2.55 -18.32
C GLU A 217 19.13 -3.68 -17.56
N TRP A 218 19.44 -4.80 -18.23
CA TRP A 218 20.16 -5.92 -17.64
C TRP A 218 21.58 -5.52 -17.23
N ARG A 219 22.30 -4.77 -18.05
CA ARG A 219 23.66 -4.26 -17.73
C ARG A 219 23.65 -3.30 -16.54
N VAL A 220 22.66 -2.40 -16.47
CA VAL A 220 22.51 -1.52 -15.31
C VAL A 220 22.23 -2.33 -14.05
N TRP A 221 21.36 -3.33 -14.15
CA TRP A 221 21.00 -4.21 -13.06
C TRP A 221 22.23 -5.02 -12.55
N GLU A 222 23.05 -5.57 -13.44
CA GLU A 222 24.32 -6.23 -13.13
C GLU A 222 25.30 -5.29 -12.43
N ALA A 223 25.56 -4.13 -13.01
CA ALA A 223 26.48 -3.14 -12.44
C ALA A 223 26.06 -2.70 -11.04
N MET A 224 24.76 -2.45 -10.82
CA MET A 224 24.24 -2.09 -9.51
C MET A 224 24.35 -3.24 -8.51
N SER A 225 24.13 -4.49 -8.92
CA SER A 225 24.25 -5.65 -8.02
C SER A 225 25.69 -5.88 -7.52
N LEU A 226 26.69 -5.53 -8.34
CA LEU A 226 28.10 -5.63 -7.98
C LEU A 226 28.60 -4.51 -7.04
N ASN A 227 27.88 -3.37 -7.02
CA ASN A 227 28.23 -2.20 -6.24
C ASN A 227 27.47 -2.09 -4.91
N VAL A 228 26.66 -3.07 -4.54
CA VAL A 228 25.99 -3.10 -3.24
C VAL A 228 26.98 -3.45 -2.13
N THR A 229 27.36 -2.46 -1.35
CA THR A 229 28.11 -2.66 -0.09
C THR A 229 27.15 -2.75 1.06
N PHE A 230 27.19 -3.85 1.78
CA PHE A 230 26.46 -3.98 3.06
C PHE A 230 27.29 -3.26 4.15
N ALA A 231 26.70 -2.22 4.74
CA ALA A 231 27.26 -1.50 5.89
C ALA A 231 26.91 -2.22 7.19
#